data_1d18bda4138d63ad45b8e89c7b063d6e
#
_entry.id   1d18bda4138d63ad45b8e89c7b063d6e
#
_cell.length_a   1.000
_cell.length_b   1.000
_cell.length_c   1.000
_cell.angle_alpha   90.00
_cell.angle_beta   90.00
_cell.angle_gamma   90.00
#
_symmetry.space_group_name_H-M   'P 1'
#
loop_
_entity.id
_entity.type
_entity.pdbx_description
1 polymer ?
#
loop_
_entity_poly.entity_id
_entity_poly.type
_entity_poly.pdbx_seq_one_letter_code
_entity_poly.pdbx_strand_id
1 'polypeptide(L)'
;MAKSHQSVTMVELFYDLIFAYAVGRMAQTLAVPVHGMIAPQVLVEFLLMLLVFWTIWTFQTVLIDRFSHHEVTHNLFTLFNMFWVIVLSTAINPDFAKTKWPFQLSAAILFLSLASQYGLLWRRKHSQLAKTFGITLAACSFVILISLFIKPYTLSFAVFFGGVLAAGLMPLLLRNVLKATPADLGNLSTRYSLLVLLIFGESIIGVAETIYAGLSLQAGLFFLVVILLFIAYQLVYDNGLDRRQKTAGLAVIYLQLP
;
A
#
# COMPACT_ATOMS: atom_id res chain seq x y z
N MET A 1 -8.64 -23.55 22.96
CA MET A 1 -7.38 -23.65 22.21
C MET A 1 -6.93 -22.23 21.90
N ALA A 2 -5.84 -21.77 22.51
CA ALA A 2 -5.25 -20.47 22.20
C ALA A 2 -4.72 -20.52 20.77
N LYS A 3 -5.23 -19.66 19.86
CA LYS A 3 -4.60 -19.42 18.56
C LYS A 3 -3.20 -18.88 18.85
N SER A 4 -2.16 -19.64 18.46
CA SER A 4 -0.79 -19.14 18.47
C SER A 4 -0.76 -17.82 17.70
N HIS A 5 -0.29 -16.75 18.35
CA HIS A 5 0.01 -15.51 17.65
C HIS A 5 0.98 -15.85 16.52
N GLN A 6 0.52 -15.70 15.29
CA GLN A 6 1.33 -15.94 14.12
C GLN A 6 2.33 -14.77 14.04
N SER A 7 3.59 -15.04 14.32
CA SER A 7 4.65 -14.03 14.20
C SER A 7 4.82 -13.63 12.74
N VAL A 8 4.95 -12.34 12.48
CA VAL A 8 5.26 -11.79 11.15
C VAL A 8 6.58 -12.42 10.66
N THR A 9 6.59 -12.93 9.44
CA THR A 9 7.78 -13.59 8.88
C THR A 9 8.80 -12.57 8.37
N MET A 10 10.08 -12.97 8.29
CA MET A 10 11.13 -12.10 7.72
C MET A 10 10.86 -11.67 6.28
N VAL A 11 10.23 -12.55 5.49
CA VAL A 11 9.85 -12.23 4.09
C VAL A 11 8.78 -11.14 4.05
N GLU A 12 7.82 -11.18 4.96
CA GLU A 12 6.78 -10.16 5.08
C GLU A 12 7.35 -8.81 5.54
N LEU A 13 8.26 -8.81 6.50
CA LEU A 13 8.97 -7.59 6.95
C LEU A 13 9.79 -6.97 5.82
N PHE A 14 10.46 -7.81 5.02
CA PHE A 14 11.23 -7.33 3.87
C PHE A 14 10.33 -6.76 2.78
N TYR A 15 9.14 -7.34 2.58
CA TYR A 15 8.12 -6.80 1.69
C TYR A 15 7.66 -5.42 2.16
N ASP A 16 7.36 -5.25 3.44
CA ASP A 16 6.93 -3.98 4.03
C ASP A 16 8.03 -2.91 3.91
N LEU A 17 9.31 -3.29 4.06
CA LEU A 17 10.46 -2.39 3.85
C LEU A 17 10.52 -1.85 2.40
N ILE A 18 10.25 -2.69 1.41
CA ILE A 18 10.23 -2.27 0.00
C ILE A 18 9.11 -1.26 -0.25
N PHE A 19 7.95 -1.43 0.39
CA PHE A 19 6.86 -0.44 0.32
C PHE A 19 7.22 0.88 0.98
N ALA A 20 7.87 0.85 2.15
CA ALA A 20 8.36 2.07 2.79
C ALA A 20 9.34 2.82 1.89
N TYR A 21 10.31 2.12 1.30
CA TYR A 21 11.21 2.70 0.28
C TYR A 21 10.44 3.35 -0.88
N ALA A 22 9.40 2.67 -1.40
CA ALA A 22 8.59 3.21 -2.47
C ALA A 22 7.86 4.51 -2.06
N VAL A 23 7.36 4.58 -0.82
CA VAL A 23 6.75 5.80 -0.26
C VAL A 23 7.78 6.93 -0.16
N GLY A 24 8.99 6.63 0.30
CA GLY A 24 10.11 7.59 0.31
C GLY A 24 10.43 8.13 -1.08
N ARG A 25 10.48 7.25 -2.10
CA ARG A 25 10.67 7.66 -3.50
C ARG A 25 9.54 8.57 -4.01
N MET A 26 8.29 8.28 -3.65
CA MET A 26 7.15 9.15 -3.98
C MET A 26 7.28 10.52 -3.32
N ALA A 27 7.66 10.57 -2.05
CA ALA A 27 7.83 11.82 -1.32
C ALA A 27 8.89 12.74 -1.96
N GLN A 28 9.95 12.16 -2.54
CA GLN A 28 10.97 12.93 -3.27
C GLN A 28 10.41 13.69 -4.48
N THR A 29 9.31 13.25 -5.10
CA THR A 29 8.67 13.99 -6.20
C THR A 29 8.05 15.30 -5.73
N LEU A 30 7.68 15.41 -4.44
CA LEU A 30 7.16 16.62 -3.83
C LEU A 30 8.28 17.62 -3.48
N ALA A 31 9.54 17.18 -3.43
CA ALA A 31 10.66 18.01 -3.02
C ALA A 31 11.09 19.03 -4.10
N VAL A 32 10.51 19.00 -5.30
CA VAL A 32 10.81 19.94 -6.38
C VAL A 32 9.76 21.07 -6.39
N PRO A 33 10.00 22.20 -5.70
CA PRO A 33 9.04 23.29 -5.65
C PRO A 33 9.00 24.04 -6.98
N VAL A 34 7.79 24.35 -7.46
CA VAL A 34 7.57 25.28 -8.56
C VAL A 34 7.16 26.62 -7.96
N HIS A 35 7.97 27.67 -8.18
CA HIS A 35 7.76 29.00 -7.58
C HIS A 35 7.65 29.01 -6.03
N GLY A 36 8.38 28.13 -5.35
CA GLY A 36 8.41 28.06 -3.88
C GLY A 36 7.22 27.35 -3.24
N MET A 37 6.31 26.76 -4.02
CA MET A 37 5.18 25.98 -3.56
C MET A 37 5.09 24.66 -4.29
N ILE A 38 4.49 23.66 -3.63
CA ILE A 38 4.15 22.38 -4.30
C ILE A 38 2.98 22.65 -5.25
N ALA A 39 3.17 22.36 -6.54
CA ALA A 39 2.09 22.50 -7.50
C ALA A 39 0.92 21.55 -7.15
N PRO A 40 -0.34 22.03 -7.11
CA PRO A 40 -1.49 21.18 -6.77
C PRO A 40 -1.60 19.90 -7.61
N GLN A 41 -1.18 19.97 -8.87
CA GLN A 41 -1.17 18.81 -9.77
C GLN A 41 -0.19 17.73 -9.25
N VAL A 42 1.01 18.09 -8.82
CA VAL A 42 2.02 17.16 -8.30
C VAL A 42 1.52 16.50 -7.01
N LEU A 43 0.81 17.26 -6.15
CA LEU A 43 0.19 16.72 -4.95
C LEU A 43 -0.90 15.69 -5.29
N VAL A 44 -1.76 15.98 -6.28
CA VAL A 44 -2.79 15.03 -6.73
C VAL A 44 -2.15 13.77 -7.31
N GLU A 45 -1.13 13.89 -8.14
CA GLU A 45 -0.39 12.75 -8.70
C GLU A 45 0.26 11.91 -7.60
N PHE A 46 0.86 12.54 -6.59
CA PHE A 46 1.40 11.86 -5.41
C PHE A 46 0.31 11.05 -4.68
N LEU A 47 -0.83 11.66 -4.37
CA LEU A 47 -1.93 10.98 -3.67
C LEU A 47 -2.48 9.81 -4.47
N LEU A 48 -2.55 9.96 -5.79
CA LEU A 48 -3.00 8.88 -6.67
C LEU A 48 -1.98 7.73 -6.76
N MET A 49 -0.68 8.04 -6.83
CA MET A 49 0.36 7.02 -6.73
C MET A 49 0.31 6.30 -5.38
N LEU A 50 0.18 7.04 -4.29
CA LEU A 50 0.03 6.47 -2.95
C LEU A 50 -1.17 5.52 -2.87
N LEU A 51 -2.30 5.87 -3.49
CA LEU A 51 -3.48 5.01 -3.57
C LEU A 51 -3.18 3.67 -4.26
N VAL A 52 -2.39 3.66 -5.34
CA VAL A 52 -1.99 2.43 -6.03
C VAL A 52 -1.18 1.52 -5.10
N PHE A 53 -0.12 2.07 -4.50
CA PHE A 53 0.74 1.32 -3.56
C PHE A 53 -0.05 0.83 -2.35
N TRP A 54 -0.88 1.69 -1.76
CA TRP A 54 -1.73 1.36 -0.63
C TRP A 54 -2.69 0.21 -0.95
N THR A 55 -3.33 0.26 -2.11
CA THR A 55 -4.26 -0.79 -2.56
C THR A 55 -3.54 -2.13 -2.72
N ILE A 56 -2.39 -2.16 -3.39
CA ILE A 56 -1.58 -3.37 -3.58
C ILE A 56 -1.16 -3.95 -2.22
N TRP A 57 -0.61 -3.10 -1.34
CA TRP A 57 -0.16 -3.53 -0.01
C TRP A 57 -1.31 -4.06 0.84
N THR A 58 -2.46 -3.39 0.83
CA THR A 58 -3.65 -3.81 1.60
C THR A 58 -4.14 -5.18 1.15
N PHE A 59 -4.28 -5.42 -0.15
CA PHE A 59 -4.73 -6.73 -0.64
C PHE A 59 -3.73 -7.84 -0.33
N GLN A 60 -2.43 -7.58 -0.44
CA GLN A 60 -1.40 -8.54 -0.03
C GLN A 60 -1.45 -8.83 1.47
N THR A 61 -1.61 -7.79 2.29
CA THR A 61 -1.70 -7.93 3.76
C THR A 61 -2.93 -8.73 4.17
N VAL A 62 -4.09 -8.45 3.58
CA VAL A 62 -5.32 -9.23 3.83
C VAL A 62 -5.18 -10.68 3.39
N LEU A 63 -4.49 -10.94 2.28
CA LEU A 63 -4.22 -12.30 1.81
C LEU A 63 -3.37 -13.06 2.83
N ILE A 64 -2.30 -12.44 3.32
CA ILE A 64 -1.40 -13.02 4.31
C ILE A 64 -2.14 -13.28 5.62
N ASP A 65 -2.82 -12.28 6.17
CA ASP A 65 -3.49 -12.37 7.49
C ASP A 65 -4.58 -13.44 7.53
N ARG A 66 -5.36 -13.55 6.47
CA ARG A 66 -6.51 -14.45 6.46
C ARG A 66 -6.21 -15.86 5.98
N PHE A 67 -5.14 -16.04 5.23
CA PHE A 67 -4.95 -17.25 4.44
C PHE A 67 -3.55 -17.83 4.48
N SER A 68 -2.56 -17.06 4.96
CA SER A 68 -1.18 -17.50 4.95
C SER A 68 -0.98 -18.72 5.85
N HIS A 69 -0.41 -19.74 5.24
CA HIS A 69 0.34 -20.78 5.91
C HIS A 69 1.68 -20.83 5.18
N HIS A 70 2.77 -21.09 5.86
CA HIS A 70 4.16 -21.12 5.39
C HIS A 70 4.37 -21.99 4.14
N GLU A 71 3.78 -21.59 3.01
CA GLU A 71 3.90 -22.30 1.74
C GLU A 71 4.99 -21.65 0.89
N VAL A 72 5.86 -22.47 0.32
CA VAL A 72 6.91 -22.03 -0.63
C VAL A 72 6.30 -21.21 -1.78
N THR A 73 5.12 -21.61 -2.25
CA THR A 73 4.38 -20.91 -3.32
C THR A 73 4.06 -19.46 -2.94
N HIS A 74 3.64 -19.22 -1.69
CA HIS A 74 3.36 -17.87 -1.20
C HIS A 74 4.62 -17.01 -1.17
N ASN A 75 5.73 -17.55 -0.66
CA ASN A 75 7.01 -16.82 -0.62
C ASN A 75 7.51 -16.47 -2.03
N LEU A 76 7.36 -17.37 -3.00
CA LEU A 76 7.73 -17.09 -4.40
C LEU A 76 6.90 -15.94 -4.99
N PHE A 77 5.58 -15.93 -4.78
CA PHE A 77 4.73 -14.82 -5.21
C PHE A 77 5.10 -13.51 -4.50
N THR A 78 5.44 -13.57 -3.21
CA THR A 78 5.85 -12.38 -2.45
C THR A 78 7.17 -11.82 -3.00
N LEU A 79 8.17 -12.65 -3.28
CA LEU A 79 9.43 -12.24 -3.90
C LEU A 79 9.21 -11.67 -5.31
N PHE A 80 8.34 -12.29 -6.11
CA PHE A 80 7.94 -11.75 -7.41
C PHE A 80 7.29 -10.38 -7.29
N ASN A 81 6.37 -10.21 -6.33
CA ASN A 81 5.72 -8.93 -6.08
C ASN A 81 6.73 -7.88 -5.60
N MET A 82 7.69 -8.23 -4.73
CA MET A 82 8.78 -7.34 -4.30
C MET A 82 9.53 -6.75 -5.50
N PHE A 83 9.92 -7.60 -6.45
CA PHE A 83 10.61 -7.15 -7.66
C PHE A 83 9.76 -6.13 -8.43
N TRP A 84 8.48 -6.42 -8.65
CA TRP A 84 7.60 -5.52 -9.40
C TRP A 84 7.22 -4.25 -8.64
N VAL A 85 7.20 -4.26 -7.30
CA VAL A 85 7.05 -3.05 -6.49
C VAL A 85 8.27 -2.13 -6.65
N ILE A 86 9.49 -2.70 -6.70
CA ILE A 86 10.71 -1.93 -6.99
C ILE A 86 10.62 -1.33 -8.40
N VAL A 87 10.26 -2.12 -9.41
CA VAL A 87 10.09 -1.61 -10.79
C VAL A 87 9.03 -0.50 -10.82
N LEU A 88 7.90 -0.68 -10.14
CA LEU A 88 6.85 0.33 -10.02
C LEU A 88 7.39 1.62 -9.39
N SER A 89 8.19 1.51 -8.32
CA SER A 89 8.78 2.66 -7.63
C SER A 89 9.81 3.42 -8.50
N THR A 90 10.54 2.73 -9.38
CA THR A 90 11.49 3.38 -10.31
C THR A 90 10.78 4.16 -11.43
N ALA A 91 9.51 3.83 -11.70
CA ALA A 91 8.69 4.55 -12.67
C ALA A 91 8.07 5.83 -12.11
N ILE A 92 8.31 6.16 -10.84
CA ILE A 92 7.87 7.41 -10.21
C ILE A 92 8.78 8.54 -10.69
N ASN A 93 8.20 9.50 -11.41
CA ASN A 93 8.91 10.64 -11.95
C ASN A 93 8.00 11.88 -11.92
N PRO A 94 8.54 13.10 -11.66
CA PRO A 94 7.76 14.34 -11.74
C PRO A 94 7.07 14.56 -13.11
N ASP A 95 7.67 14.04 -14.20
CA ASP A 95 7.02 13.98 -15.51
C ASP A 95 6.38 12.60 -15.72
N PHE A 96 5.21 12.42 -15.12
CA PHE A 96 4.48 11.16 -15.11
C PHE A 96 4.06 10.70 -16.51
N ALA A 97 3.91 11.63 -17.46
CA ALA A 97 3.57 11.29 -18.83
C ALA A 97 4.64 10.42 -19.51
N LYS A 98 5.92 10.66 -19.19
CA LYS A 98 7.05 9.87 -19.72
C LYS A 98 7.13 8.46 -19.14
N THR A 99 6.74 8.29 -17.89
CA THR A 99 6.85 7.02 -17.16
C THR A 99 5.52 6.27 -17.04
N LYS A 100 4.47 6.76 -17.70
CA LYS A 100 3.15 6.15 -17.73
C LYS A 100 3.21 4.64 -18.03
N TRP A 101 3.91 4.25 -19.08
CA TRP A 101 3.99 2.85 -19.53
C TRP A 101 4.58 1.90 -18.47
N PRO A 102 5.79 2.11 -17.97
CA PRO A 102 6.36 1.23 -16.96
C PRO A 102 5.54 1.24 -15.67
N PHE A 103 4.96 2.37 -15.25
CA PHE A 103 4.14 2.46 -14.06
C PHE A 103 2.85 1.64 -14.19
N GLN A 104 2.06 1.86 -15.23
CA GLN A 104 0.79 1.16 -15.44
C GLN A 104 1.01 -0.34 -15.69
N LEU A 105 2.05 -0.72 -16.44
CA LEU A 105 2.37 -2.12 -16.69
C LEU A 105 2.77 -2.85 -15.41
N SER A 106 3.63 -2.25 -14.60
CA SER A 106 4.04 -2.83 -13.31
C SER A 106 2.86 -2.99 -12.35
N ALA A 107 1.98 -1.97 -12.28
CA ALA A 107 0.76 -2.04 -11.51
C ALA A 107 -0.15 -3.18 -12.01
N ALA A 108 -0.38 -3.30 -13.32
CA ALA A 108 -1.18 -4.37 -13.90
C ALA A 108 -0.65 -5.77 -13.53
N ILE A 109 0.67 -5.95 -13.62
CA ILE A 109 1.31 -7.23 -13.25
C ILE A 109 1.14 -7.53 -11.76
N LEU A 110 1.27 -6.54 -10.89
CA LEU A 110 1.06 -6.70 -9.45
C LEU A 110 -0.39 -7.07 -9.13
N PHE A 111 -1.37 -6.37 -9.71
CA PHE A 111 -2.78 -6.73 -9.55
C PHE A 111 -3.11 -8.10 -10.09
N LEU A 112 -2.53 -8.51 -11.23
CA LEU A 112 -2.69 -9.85 -11.80
C LEU A 112 -2.04 -10.92 -10.92
N SER A 113 -0.86 -10.67 -10.38
CA SER A 113 -0.21 -11.56 -9.42
C SER A 113 -1.07 -11.79 -8.18
N LEU A 114 -1.61 -10.72 -7.58
CA LEU A 114 -2.54 -10.80 -6.47
C LEU A 114 -3.82 -11.57 -6.85
N ALA A 115 -4.41 -11.27 -8.00
CA ALA A 115 -5.58 -11.99 -8.51
C ALA A 115 -5.31 -13.49 -8.63
N SER A 116 -4.12 -13.86 -9.11
CA SER A 116 -3.69 -15.26 -9.24
C SER A 116 -3.55 -15.94 -7.88
N GLN A 117 -2.98 -15.28 -6.88
CA GLN A 117 -2.87 -15.79 -5.52
C GLN A 117 -4.25 -16.02 -4.89
N TYR A 118 -5.16 -15.06 -5.02
CA TYR A 118 -6.54 -15.20 -4.55
C TYR A 118 -7.29 -16.29 -5.31
N GLY A 119 -7.05 -16.44 -6.61
CA GLY A 119 -7.62 -17.51 -7.45
C GLY A 119 -7.16 -18.91 -7.04
N LEU A 120 -5.86 -19.08 -6.76
CA LEU A 120 -5.32 -20.34 -6.22
C LEU A 120 -5.94 -20.68 -4.86
N LEU A 121 -6.08 -19.67 -4.01
CA LEU A 121 -6.67 -19.82 -2.70
C LEU A 121 -8.16 -20.20 -2.78
N TRP A 122 -8.91 -19.57 -3.69
CA TRP A 122 -10.30 -19.96 -3.96
C TRP A 122 -10.41 -21.41 -4.38
N ARG A 123 -9.54 -21.86 -5.29
CA ARG A 123 -9.52 -23.27 -5.72
C ARG A 123 -9.24 -24.25 -4.58
N ARG A 124 -8.38 -23.87 -3.63
CA ARG A 124 -7.98 -24.73 -2.50
C ARG A 124 -8.96 -24.70 -1.33
N LYS A 125 -9.49 -23.54 -0.96
CA LYS A 125 -10.30 -23.32 0.27
C LYS A 125 -11.77 -23.02 -0.02
N HIS A 126 -12.19 -22.90 -1.29
CA HIS A 126 -13.54 -22.53 -1.72
C HIS A 126 -14.09 -21.26 -1.03
N SER A 127 -13.21 -20.34 -0.64
CA SER A 127 -13.58 -19.12 0.05
C SER A 127 -14.24 -18.12 -0.91
N GLN A 128 -15.44 -17.64 -0.57
CA GLN A 128 -16.14 -16.61 -1.34
C GLN A 128 -15.38 -15.29 -1.35
N LEU A 129 -14.70 -14.94 -0.24
CA LEU A 129 -13.84 -13.76 -0.16
C LEU A 129 -12.71 -13.85 -1.20
N ALA A 130 -12.00 -14.98 -1.23
CA ALA A 130 -10.91 -15.19 -2.17
C ALA A 130 -11.39 -15.12 -3.62
N LYS A 131 -12.57 -15.71 -3.92
CA LYS A 131 -13.20 -15.62 -5.24
C LYS A 131 -13.46 -14.16 -5.65
N THR A 132 -14.13 -13.43 -4.79
CA THR A 132 -14.56 -12.07 -5.11
C THR A 132 -13.36 -11.13 -5.26
N PHE A 133 -12.38 -11.20 -4.34
CA PHE A 133 -11.16 -10.40 -4.44
C PHE A 133 -10.33 -10.77 -5.68
N GLY A 134 -10.20 -12.06 -5.98
CA GLY A 134 -9.51 -12.52 -7.18
C GLY A 134 -10.14 -11.97 -8.47
N ILE A 135 -11.47 -12.01 -8.60
CA ILE A 135 -12.19 -11.46 -9.75
C ILE A 135 -12.03 -9.95 -9.84
N THR A 136 -12.17 -9.23 -8.72
CA THR A 136 -12.03 -7.76 -8.68
C THR A 136 -10.63 -7.33 -9.10
N LEU A 137 -9.59 -7.97 -8.56
CA LEU A 137 -8.20 -7.65 -8.90
C LEU A 137 -7.85 -8.01 -10.35
N ALA A 138 -8.38 -9.12 -10.87
CA ALA A 138 -8.23 -9.48 -12.28
C ALA A 138 -8.92 -8.46 -13.19
N ALA A 139 -10.13 -8.02 -12.86
CA ALA A 139 -10.85 -6.97 -13.60
C ALA A 139 -10.07 -5.63 -13.52
N CYS A 140 -9.55 -5.25 -12.36
CA CYS A 140 -8.71 -4.07 -12.20
C CYS A 140 -7.46 -4.16 -13.09
N SER A 141 -6.72 -5.27 -13.05
CA SER A 141 -5.56 -5.49 -13.92
C SER A 141 -5.93 -5.34 -15.41
N PHE A 142 -7.07 -5.89 -15.82
CA PHE A 142 -7.54 -5.78 -17.21
C PHE A 142 -7.87 -4.33 -17.60
N VAL A 143 -8.55 -3.58 -16.73
CA VAL A 143 -8.83 -2.15 -16.93
C VAL A 143 -7.54 -1.36 -17.05
N ILE A 144 -6.54 -1.64 -16.20
CA ILE A 144 -5.21 -1.02 -16.27
C ILE A 144 -4.52 -1.32 -17.60
N LEU A 145 -4.57 -2.58 -18.06
CA LEU A 145 -3.98 -2.96 -19.35
C LEU A 145 -4.67 -2.25 -20.53
N ILE A 146 -5.98 -2.10 -20.50
CA ILE A 146 -6.70 -1.31 -21.50
C ILE A 146 -6.27 0.15 -21.47
N SER A 147 -6.07 0.73 -20.27
CA SER A 147 -5.66 2.13 -20.13
C SER A 147 -4.32 2.44 -20.79
N LEU A 148 -3.42 1.45 -20.90
CA LEU A 148 -2.13 1.59 -21.60
C LEU A 148 -2.28 2.00 -23.06
N PHE A 149 -3.30 1.50 -23.75
CA PHE A 149 -3.53 1.72 -25.18
C PHE A 149 -4.36 2.98 -25.47
N ILE A 150 -4.88 3.64 -24.44
CA ILE A 150 -5.64 4.89 -24.59
C ILE A 150 -4.67 6.03 -24.89
N LYS A 151 -4.81 6.67 -26.08
CA LYS A 151 -3.90 7.74 -26.54
C LYS A 151 -3.98 9.03 -25.73
N PRO A 152 -5.19 9.62 -25.44
CA PRO A 152 -5.26 10.82 -24.60
C PRO A 152 -4.75 10.50 -23.18
N TYR A 153 -3.67 11.20 -22.76
CA TYR A 153 -3.08 10.98 -21.44
C TYR A 153 -4.08 11.09 -20.30
N THR A 154 -4.90 12.16 -20.31
CA THR A 154 -5.91 12.42 -19.28
C THR A 154 -6.95 11.30 -19.18
N LEU A 155 -7.43 10.79 -20.30
CA LEU A 155 -8.39 9.68 -20.31
C LEU A 155 -7.73 8.37 -19.83
N SER A 156 -6.52 8.08 -20.31
CA SER A 156 -5.76 6.92 -19.82
C SER A 156 -5.55 6.96 -18.32
N PHE A 157 -5.15 8.13 -17.79
CA PHE A 157 -4.95 8.38 -16.38
C PHE A 157 -6.25 8.18 -15.58
N ALA A 158 -7.36 8.75 -16.04
CA ALA A 158 -8.66 8.62 -15.40
C ALA A 158 -9.16 7.16 -15.37
N VAL A 159 -9.00 6.40 -16.46
CA VAL A 159 -9.38 4.98 -16.54
C VAL A 159 -8.51 4.14 -15.59
N PHE A 160 -7.20 4.38 -15.59
CA PHE A 160 -6.27 3.68 -14.70
C PHE A 160 -6.63 3.87 -13.23
N PHE A 161 -6.69 5.12 -12.77
CA PHE A 161 -6.99 5.41 -11.37
C PHE A 161 -8.43 5.09 -10.98
N GLY A 162 -9.37 5.23 -11.91
CA GLY A 162 -10.75 4.77 -11.73
C GLY A 162 -10.83 3.26 -11.44
N GLY A 163 -10.05 2.45 -12.16
CA GLY A 163 -9.92 1.01 -11.90
C GLY A 163 -9.32 0.69 -10.54
N VAL A 164 -8.23 1.39 -10.18
CA VAL A 164 -7.59 1.20 -8.86
C VAL A 164 -8.51 1.65 -7.72
N LEU A 165 -9.18 2.79 -7.86
CA LEU A 165 -10.13 3.30 -6.88
C LEU A 165 -11.30 2.33 -6.68
N ALA A 166 -11.85 1.80 -7.78
CA ALA A 166 -12.92 0.80 -7.72
C ALA A 166 -12.46 -0.47 -6.96
N ALA A 167 -11.24 -0.96 -7.22
CA ALA A 167 -10.67 -2.07 -6.47
C ALA A 167 -10.49 -1.73 -4.98
N GLY A 168 -9.93 -0.56 -4.66
CA GLY A 168 -9.72 -0.10 -3.28
C GLY A 168 -11.01 0.08 -2.48
N LEU A 169 -12.11 0.51 -3.12
CA LEU A 169 -13.42 0.69 -2.48
C LEU A 169 -14.22 -0.62 -2.37
N MET A 170 -13.86 -1.64 -3.13
CA MET A 170 -14.59 -2.92 -3.17
C MET A 170 -14.76 -3.57 -1.79
N PRO A 171 -13.78 -3.61 -0.87
CA PRO A 171 -13.95 -4.16 0.46
C PRO A 171 -15.06 -3.47 1.27
N LEU A 172 -15.32 -2.17 1.04
CA LEU A 172 -16.42 -1.44 1.71
C LEU A 172 -17.79 -1.96 1.29
N LEU A 173 -17.92 -2.36 0.03
CA LEU A 173 -19.17 -2.93 -0.52
C LEU A 173 -19.37 -4.38 -0.06
N LEU A 174 -18.29 -5.09 0.25
CA LEU A 174 -18.30 -6.51 0.59
C LEU A 174 -18.29 -6.78 2.10
N ARG A 175 -18.79 -5.88 2.91
CA ARG A 175 -18.82 -6.01 4.39
C ARG A 175 -19.37 -7.36 4.87
N ASN A 176 -20.40 -7.88 4.22
CA ASN A 176 -21.02 -9.16 4.59
C ASN A 176 -20.09 -10.35 4.33
N VAL A 177 -19.35 -10.33 3.22
CA VAL A 177 -18.39 -11.39 2.87
C VAL A 177 -17.17 -11.33 3.81
N LEU A 178 -16.75 -10.14 4.18
CA LEU A 178 -15.63 -9.93 5.10
C LEU A 178 -15.94 -10.39 6.53
N LYS A 179 -17.18 -10.23 6.99
CA LYS A 179 -17.62 -10.72 8.30
C LYS A 179 -17.58 -12.25 8.41
N ALA A 180 -17.78 -12.96 7.29
CA ALA A 180 -17.74 -14.41 7.26
C ALA A 180 -16.33 -15.01 7.42
N THR A 181 -15.29 -14.20 7.19
CA THR A 181 -13.88 -14.59 7.32
C THR A 181 -13.16 -13.59 8.24
N PRO A 182 -13.25 -13.76 9.57
CA PRO A 182 -12.68 -12.79 10.51
C PRO A 182 -11.16 -12.71 10.39
N ALA A 183 -10.63 -11.48 10.34
CA ALA A 183 -9.21 -11.17 10.38
C ALA A 183 -8.66 -11.34 11.80
N ASP A 184 -7.37 -11.62 11.93
CA ASP A 184 -6.66 -11.48 13.20
C ASP A 184 -6.24 -10.00 13.38
N LEU A 185 -7.06 -9.24 14.10
CA LEU A 185 -6.84 -7.81 14.31
C LEU A 185 -5.50 -7.50 14.98
N GLY A 186 -5.02 -8.41 15.86
CA GLY A 186 -3.74 -8.24 16.52
C GLY A 186 -2.57 -8.29 15.53
N ASN A 187 -2.58 -9.27 14.65
CA ASN A 187 -1.57 -9.43 13.61
C ASN A 187 -1.63 -8.29 12.59
N LEU A 188 -2.83 -7.96 12.14
CA LEU A 188 -3.06 -6.87 11.18
C LEU A 188 -2.58 -5.53 11.74
N SER A 189 -2.97 -5.19 12.98
CA SER A 189 -2.53 -3.97 13.68
C SER A 189 -1.01 -3.91 13.80
N THR A 190 -0.36 -5.03 14.13
CA THR A 190 1.11 -5.10 14.21
C THR A 190 1.75 -4.80 12.86
N ARG A 191 1.24 -5.34 11.76
CA ARG A 191 1.77 -5.07 10.42
C ARG A 191 1.61 -3.61 10.01
N TYR A 192 0.44 -3.01 10.27
CA TYR A 192 0.24 -1.58 10.02
C TYR A 192 1.23 -0.72 10.80
N SER A 193 1.42 -1.04 12.09
CA SER A 193 2.37 -0.31 12.94
C SER A 193 3.80 -0.42 12.43
N LEU A 194 4.21 -1.60 11.99
CA LEU A 194 5.56 -1.82 11.44
C LEU A 194 5.75 -1.03 10.13
N LEU A 195 4.76 -1.02 9.22
CA LEU A 195 4.84 -0.23 8.01
C LEU A 195 4.95 1.27 8.33
N VAL A 196 4.13 1.77 9.26
CA VAL A 196 4.18 3.18 9.68
C VAL A 196 5.54 3.53 10.29
N LEU A 197 6.11 2.66 11.14
CA LEU A 197 7.47 2.85 11.68
C LEU A 197 8.54 2.89 10.58
N LEU A 198 8.41 2.07 9.55
CA LEU A 198 9.32 2.09 8.40
C LEU A 198 9.19 3.40 7.62
N ILE A 199 7.97 3.92 7.43
CA ILE A 199 7.74 5.24 6.79
C ILE A 199 8.32 6.38 7.63
N PHE A 200 8.22 6.33 8.97
CA PHE A 200 8.93 7.27 9.84
C PHE A 200 10.45 7.15 9.69
N GLY A 201 10.98 5.93 9.50
CA GLY A 201 12.39 5.72 9.19
C GLY A 201 12.83 6.45 7.92
N GLU A 202 12.06 6.38 6.85
CA GLU A 202 12.29 7.16 5.61
C GLU A 202 12.21 8.67 5.86
N SER A 203 11.28 9.12 6.72
CA SER A 203 11.18 10.54 7.09
C SER A 203 12.43 11.03 7.83
N ILE A 204 13.03 10.18 8.67
CA ILE A 204 14.30 10.49 9.36
C ILE A 204 15.44 10.63 8.37
N ILE A 205 15.49 9.81 7.32
CA ILE A 205 16.48 9.95 6.25
C ILE A 205 16.35 11.32 5.58
N GLY A 206 15.13 11.76 5.25
CA GLY A 206 14.88 13.10 4.70
C GLY A 206 15.30 14.24 5.64
N VAL A 207 15.10 14.08 6.96
CA VAL A 207 15.63 15.04 7.97
C VAL A 207 17.16 15.06 7.94
N ALA A 208 17.79 13.88 7.91
CA ALA A 208 19.25 13.78 7.88
C ALA A 208 19.85 14.43 6.63
N GLU A 209 19.24 14.24 5.45
CA GLU A 209 19.64 14.91 4.21
C GLU A 209 19.54 16.45 4.32
N THR A 210 18.47 16.95 4.96
CA THR A 210 18.27 18.39 5.20
C THR A 210 19.35 18.96 6.14
N ILE A 211 19.71 18.21 7.19
CA ILE A 211 20.79 18.60 8.13
C ILE A 211 22.16 18.55 7.45
N TYR A 212 22.40 17.54 6.60
CA TYR A 212 23.63 17.40 5.84
C TYR A 212 23.85 18.59 4.88
N ALA A 213 22.79 19.10 4.27
CA ALA A 213 22.84 20.31 3.44
C ALA A 213 23.15 21.59 4.24
N GLY A 214 22.96 21.57 5.54
CA GLY A 214 23.28 22.65 6.48
C GLY A 214 22.38 22.65 7.70
N LEU A 215 22.96 22.83 8.89
CA LEU A 215 22.17 22.95 10.11
C LEU A 215 21.38 24.28 10.09
N SER A 216 20.09 24.17 9.86
CA SER A 216 19.18 25.31 9.71
C SER A 216 17.97 25.19 10.63
N LEU A 217 17.29 26.30 10.89
CA LEU A 217 16.01 26.31 11.60
C LEU A 217 14.98 25.44 10.88
N GLN A 218 15.02 25.40 9.55
CA GLN A 218 14.14 24.59 8.72
C GLN A 218 14.33 23.09 9.01
N ALA A 219 15.57 22.61 9.12
CA ALA A 219 15.87 21.23 9.49
C ALA A 219 15.32 20.88 10.89
N GLY A 220 15.48 21.80 11.86
CA GLY A 220 14.93 21.64 13.20
C GLY A 220 13.40 21.59 13.22
N LEU A 221 12.73 22.45 12.46
CA LEU A 221 11.28 22.45 12.33
C LEU A 221 10.78 21.16 11.64
N PHE A 222 11.47 20.68 10.61
CA PHE A 222 11.12 19.43 9.94
C PHE A 222 11.21 18.25 10.92
N PHE A 223 12.29 18.16 11.68
CA PHE A 223 12.45 17.12 12.71
C PHE A 223 11.33 17.20 13.78
N LEU A 224 10.99 18.42 14.23
CA LEU A 224 9.92 18.62 15.19
C LEU A 224 8.57 18.12 14.64
N VAL A 225 8.24 18.39 13.37
CA VAL A 225 7.03 17.91 12.73
C VAL A 225 7.00 16.39 12.70
N VAL A 226 8.10 15.73 12.33
CA VAL A 226 8.19 14.26 12.30
C VAL A 226 7.95 13.67 13.70
N ILE A 227 8.57 14.27 14.75
CA ILE A 227 8.34 13.80 16.14
C ILE A 227 6.89 14.02 16.57
N LEU A 228 6.30 15.17 16.29
CA LEU A 228 4.91 15.45 16.66
C LEU A 228 3.93 14.48 15.97
N LEU A 229 4.17 14.16 14.69
CA LEU A 229 3.39 13.15 13.97
C LEU A 229 3.56 11.76 14.57
N PHE A 230 4.79 11.39 14.95
CA PHE A 230 5.04 10.11 15.62
C PHE A 230 4.33 10.01 16.98
N ILE A 231 4.39 11.07 17.80
CA ILE A 231 3.68 11.11 19.09
C ILE A 231 2.16 11.02 18.88
N ALA A 232 1.63 11.76 17.91
CA ALA A 232 0.20 11.70 17.58
C ALA A 232 -0.21 10.29 17.15
N TYR A 233 0.60 9.64 16.30
CA TYR A 233 0.38 8.26 15.90
C TYR A 233 0.41 7.30 17.11
N GLN A 234 1.41 7.42 17.98
CA GLN A 234 1.53 6.59 19.19
C GLN A 234 0.31 6.75 20.11
N LEU A 235 -0.15 7.98 20.34
CA LEU A 235 -1.34 8.25 21.15
C LEU A 235 -2.60 7.61 20.56
N VAL A 236 -2.77 7.67 19.24
CA VAL A 236 -3.90 7.01 18.55
C VAL A 236 -3.78 5.50 18.65
N TYR A 237 -2.57 4.96 18.49
CA TYR A 237 -2.32 3.52 18.57
C TYR A 237 -2.61 2.96 19.98
N ASP A 238 -2.13 3.64 21.02
CA ASP A 238 -2.28 3.19 22.41
C ASP A 238 -3.72 3.32 22.92
N ASN A 239 -4.43 4.37 22.52
CA ASN A 239 -5.78 4.68 23.03
C ASN A 239 -6.91 4.22 22.11
N GLY A 240 -6.66 4.10 20.80
CA GLY A 240 -7.71 3.91 19.78
C GLY A 240 -7.98 2.45 19.42
N LEU A 241 -7.05 1.53 19.68
CA LEU A 241 -7.18 0.13 19.32
C LEU A 241 -7.66 -0.69 20.52
N ASP A 242 -8.97 -0.78 20.72
CA ASP A 242 -9.52 -1.81 21.58
C ASP A 242 -9.29 -3.20 20.94
N ARG A 243 -8.17 -3.82 21.31
CA ARG A 243 -7.70 -5.12 20.82
C ARG A 243 -8.69 -6.26 21.04
N ARG A 244 -9.81 -6.00 21.74
CA ARG A 244 -10.84 -7.00 22.07
C ARG A 244 -12.00 -7.08 21.07
N GLN A 245 -12.17 -6.11 20.18
CA GLN A 245 -13.25 -6.12 19.21
C GLN A 245 -12.90 -6.88 17.93
N LYS A 246 -13.15 -8.18 17.94
CA LYS A 246 -12.98 -9.11 16.77
C LYS A 246 -13.84 -8.78 15.56
N THR A 247 -14.72 -7.80 15.62
CA THR A 247 -15.70 -7.43 14.58
C THR A 247 -15.31 -6.17 13.79
N ALA A 248 -14.34 -5.42 14.25
CA ALA A 248 -13.98 -4.13 13.65
C ALA A 248 -12.93 -4.22 12.51
N GLY A 249 -12.61 -5.42 12.02
CA GLY A 249 -11.51 -5.66 11.08
C GLY A 249 -11.52 -4.84 9.79
N LEU A 250 -12.67 -4.28 9.41
CA LEU A 250 -12.76 -3.35 8.28
C LEU A 250 -12.54 -1.90 8.71
N ALA A 251 -13.04 -1.52 9.89
CA ALA A 251 -12.86 -0.18 10.40
C ALA A 251 -11.38 0.13 10.62
N VAL A 252 -10.58 -0.84 11.09
CA VAL A 252 -9.13 -0.68 11.27
C VAL A 252 -8.41 -0.50 9.93
N ILE A 253 -8.79 -1.24 8.88
CA ILE A 253 -8.20 -1.08 7.55
C ILE A 253 -8.50 0.31 6.96
N TYR A 254 -9.67 0.88 7.24
CA TYR A 254 -10.12 2.15 6.67
C TYR A 254 -10.06 3.34 7.63
N LEU A 255 -10.02 3.15 8.95
CA LEU A 255 -9.82 4.23 9.93
C LEU A 255 -8.36 4.64 10.09
N GLN A 256 -7.42 3.83 9.60
CA GLN A 256 -5.99 4.20 9.52
C GLN A 256 -5.61 4.81 8.15
N LEU A 257 -6.58 5.10 7.29
CA LEU A 257 -6.35 6.01 6.17
C LEU A 257 -6.09 7.41 6.75
N PRO A 258 -4.95 8.02 6.40
CA PRO A 258 -4.62 9.39 6.81
C PRO A 258 -5.63 10.39 6.25
#